data_36630ad53d57bfd569e752deace9fa46
#
_entry.id   36630ad53d57bfd569e752deace9fa46
#
_cell.length_a   1.000
_cell.length_b   1.000
_cell.length_c   1.000
_cell.angle_alpha   90.00
_cell.angle_beta   90.00
_cell.angle_gamma   90.00
#
_symmetry.space_group_name_H-M   'P 1'
#
loop_
_entity.id
_entity.type
_entity.pdbx_description
1 polymer ?
#
loop_
_entity_poly.entity_id
_entity_poly.type
_entity_poly.pdbx_seq_one_letter_code
_entity_poly.pdbx_strand_id
1 'polypeptide(L)'
;QVVLELGGKSPCIIDKTANIEVTAKRLAWGKTLNSGQTCIAPDYILIHKDVKEAFVKAFAAEVRALHGEDIAADRHYVRMVNDKAFERVTGYFKDGDIIYGGRCDAATRFIEPTLIENVALDSTLMTEEIFGPVFPIITLDDNGKSFKDKVIDFVVSREKPLAFYYFGKESEGWEIIRRTSSGGGCINDVIMHIANENAPFGGVGNSGMGRYHDKDSFEAFSHTRTIVSTGTWID
;
A
#
# COMPACT_ATOMS: atom_id res chain seq x y z
N GLN A 1 -25.77 -12.38 0.87
CA GLN A 1 -24.38 -12.05 1.24
C GLN A 1 -23.77 -11.09 0.22
N VAL A 2 -22.90 -10.21 0.69
CA VAL A 2 -22.09 -9.31 -0.14
C VAL A 2 -20.64 -9.41 0.29
N VAL A 3 -19.74 -9.27 -0.69
CA VAL A 3 -18.31 -9.06 -0.48
C VAL A 3 -17.98 -7.70 -1.08
N LEU A 4 -17.34 -6.84 -0.32
CA LEU A 4 -16.94 -5.50 -0.74
C LEU A 4 -15.42 -5.39 -0.64
N GLU A 5 -14.78 -5.01 -1.72
CA GLU A 5 -13.38 -4.63 -1.78
C GLU A 5 -13.32 -3.16 -2.22
N LEU A 6 -12.86 -2.30 -1.32
CA LEU A 6 -13.04 -0.86 -1.43
C LEU A 6 -11.72 -0.05 -1.48
N GLY A 7 -10.57 -0.72 -1.34
CA GLY A 7 -9.27 -0.08 -1.38
C GLY A 7 -8.89 0.64 -0.09
N GLY A 8 -8.20 1.77 -0.21
CA GLY A 8 -7.77 2.60 0.92
C GLY A 8 -6.31 3.01 0.86
N LYS A 9 -5.83 3.68 1.92
CA LYS A 9 -4.44 4.18 2.01
C LYS A 9 -3.54 3.15 2.68
N SER A 10 -2.91 2.29 1.90
CA SER A 10 -2.03 1.22 2.38
C SER A 10 -0.68 1.76 2.85
N PRO A 11 -0.38 1.75 4.17
CA PRO A 11 0.88 2.23 4.72
C PRO A 11 2.04 1.31 4.34
N CYS A 12 3.20 1.93 4.15
CA CYS A 12 4.47 1.25 4.03
C CYS A 12 5.43 1.74 5.11
N ILE A 13 5.83 0.85 6.00
CA ILE A 13 6.67 1.17 7.15
C ILE A 13 8.11 0.77 6.83
N ILE A 14 9.05 1.71 6.95
CA ILE A 14 10.48 1.44 6.76
C ILE A 14 11.20 1.72 8.06
N ASP A 15 11.48 0.65 8.80
CA ASP A 15 12.21 0.69 10.05
C ASP A 15 13.72 0.86 9.82
N LYS A 16 14.45 1.39 10.80
CA LYS A 16 15.92 1.53 10.74
C LYS A 16 16.68 0.22 10.54
N THR A 17 16.03 -0.92 10.82
CA THR A 17 16.59 -2.26 10.63
C THR A 17 16.33 -2.82 9.23
N ALA A 18 15.64 -2.07 8.36
CA ALA A 18 15.34 -2.51 7.00
C ALA A 18 16.60 -2.67 6.14
N ASN A 19 16.60 -3.69 5.28
CA ASN A 19 17.56 -3.75 4.19
C ASN A 19 17.12 -2.76 3.10
N ILE A 20 17.79 -1.62 3.03
CA ILE A 20 17.36 -0.49 2.20
C ILE A 20 17.38 -0.81 0.70
N GLU A 21 18.36 -1.56 0.21
CA GLU A 21 18.44 -1.95 -1.22
C GLU A 21 17.25 -2.84 -1.60
N VAL A 22 16.97 -3.87 -0.81
CA VAL A 22 15.83 -4.76 -1.03
C VAL A 22 14.50 -4.01 -0.89
N THR A 23 14.40 -3.14 0.12
CA THR A 23 13.20 -2.31 0.36
C THR A 23 12.92 -1.39 -0.83
N ALA A 24 13.94 -0.67 -1.30
CA ALA A 24 13.82 0.24 -2.43
C ALA A 24 13.42 -0.49 -3.72
N LYS A 25 14.04 -1.64 -3.99
CA LYS A 25 13.73 -2.49 -5.15
C LYS A 25 12.25 -2.94 -5.14
N ARG A 26 11.77 -3.45 -4.01
CA ARG A 26 10.39 -3.92 -3.87
C ARG A 26 9.38 -2.78 -3.94
N LEU A 27 9.69 -1.64 -3.32
CA LEU A 27 8.81 -0.48 -3.35
C LEU A 27 8.81 0.24 -4.70
N ALA A 28 9.94 0.33 -5.40
CA ALA A 28 9.99 0.85 -6.75
C ALA A 28 9.10 0.01 -7.67
N TRP A 29 9.25 -1.32 -7.64
CA TRP A 29 8.37 -2.22 -8.39
C TRP A 29 6.90 -2.06 -7.98
N GLY A 30 6.58 -2.13 -6.68
CA GLY A 30 5.20 -2.10 -6.20
C GLY A 30 4.48 -0.77 -6.47
N LYS A 31 5.22 0.35 -6.46
CA LYS A 31 4.65 1.67 -6.76
C LYS A 31 4.53 1.94 -8.26
N THR A 32 5.41 1.37 -9.07
CA THR A 32 5.35 1.54 -10.53
C THR A 32 4.49 0.50 -11.24
N LEU A 33 4.18 -0.62 -10.58
CA LEU A 33 3.21 -1.59 -11.09
C LEU A 33 1.87 -0.89 -11.38
N ASN A 34 1.44 -0.94 -12.64
CA ASN A 34 0.26 -0.22 -13.12
C ASN A 34 0.23 1.29 -12.76
N SER A 35 1.43 1.90 -12.57
CA SER A 35 1.60 3.29 -12.11
C SER A 35 0.89 3.58 -10.79
N GLY A 36 0.89 2.62 -9.87
CA GLY A 36 0.25 2.74 -8.57
C GLY A 36 -1.27 2.74 -8.60
N GLN A 37 -1.90 2.45 -9.73
CA GLN A 37 -3.34 2.35 -9.90
C GLN A 37 -3.83 0.95 -9.51
N THR A 38 -3.59 0.58 -8.25
CA THR A 38 -3.91 -0.73 -7.68
C THR A 38 -4.37 -0.52 -6.24
N CYS A 39 -5.45 -1.18 -5.83
CA CYS A 39 -6.08 -1.07 -4.52
C CYS A 39 -5.14 -1.38 -3.34
N ILE A 40 -4.13 -2.22 -3.56
CA ILE A 40 -3.09 -2.56 -2.59
C ILE A 40 -1.73 -1.95 -2.92
N ALA A 41 -1.65 -0.99 -3.85
CA ALA A 41 -0.40 -0.26 -4.06
C ALA A 41 0.04 0.38 -2.75
N PRO A 42 1.35 0.36 -2.41
CA PRO A 42 1.86 1.18 -1.31
C PRO A 42 1.44 2.63 -1.52
N ASP A 43 0.71 3.21 -0.55
CA ASP A 43 0.10 4.54 -0.71
C ASP A 43 0.96 5.64 -0.10
N TYR A 44 1.41 5.48 1.15
CA TYR A 44 2.31 6.40 1.83
C TYR A 44 3.39 5.65 2.63
N ILE A 45 4.49 6.34 2.91
CA ILE A 45 5.64 5.80 3.66
C ILE A 45 5.72 6.45 5.05
N LEU A 46 5.84 5.61 6.09
CA LEU A 46 6.35 6.02 7.40
C LEU A 46 7.78 5.48 7.52
N ILE A 47 8.77 6.37 7.55
CA ILE A 47 10.18 5.98 7.54
C ILE A 47 10.94 6.46 8.76
N HIS A 48 11.81 5.61 9.29
CA HIS A 48 12.75 6.04 10.32
C HIS A 48 13.76 7.04 9.74
N LYS A 49 13.98 8.15 10.44
CA LYS A 49 14.84 9.26 9.98
C LYS A 49 16.24 8.82 9.54
N ASP A 50 16.82 7.83 10.24
CA ASP A 50 18.20 7.39 10.02
C ASP A 50 18.42 6.68 8.68
N VAL A 51 17.35 6.21 8.02
CA VAL A 51 17.41 5.47 6.76
C VAL A 51 16.75 6.21 5.59
N LYS A 52 16.13 7.35 5.83
CA LYS A 52 15.38 8.10 4.80
C LYS A 52 16.24 8.46 3.59
N GLU A 53 17.38 9.09 3.79
CA GLU A 53 18.24 9.56 2.69
C GLU A 53 18.77 8.37 1.86
N ALA A 54 19.17 7.30 2.52
CA ALA A 54 19.61 6.07 1.86
C ALA A 54 18.48 5.45 1.02
N PHE A 55 17.27 5.41 1.58
CA PHE A 55 16.09 4.92 0.87
C PHE A 55 15.75 5.75 -0.38
N VAL A 56 15.69 7.07 -0.27
CA VAL A 56 15.38 7.96 -1.40
C VAL A 56 16.38 7.76 -2.54
N LYS A 57 17.66 7.69 -2.22
CA LYS A 57 18.71 7.43 -3.21
C LYS A 57 18.58 6.06 -3.87
N ALA A 58 18.33 5.02 -3.08
CA ALA A 58 18.17 3.66 -3.58
C ALA A 58 16.88 3.53 -4.41
N PHE A 59 15.76 4.11 -3.97
CA PHE A 59 14.51 4.13 -4.73
C PHE A 59 14.68 4.77 -6.12
N ALA A 60 15.34 5.93 -6.19
CA ALA A 60 15.64 6.59 -7.45
C ALA A 60 16.49 5.72 -8.39
N ALA A 61 17.48 4.99 -7.85
CA ALA A 61 18.30 4.07 -8.62
C ALA A 61 17.50 2.87 -9.14
N GLU A 62 16.63 2.29 -8.32
CA GLU A 62 15.79 1.15 -8.70
C GLU A 62 14.73 1.53 -9.74
N VAL A 63 14.12 2.72 -9.65
CA VAL A 63 13.19 3.19 -10.69
C VAL A 63 13.90 3.30 -12.04
N ARG A 64 15.14 3.84 -12.07
CA ARG A 64 15.94 3.88 -13.30
C ARG A 64 16.34 2.49 -13.80
N ALA A 65 16.67 1.58 -12.90
CA ALA A 65 16.99 0.20 -13.26
C ALA A 65 15.80 -0.54 -13.90
N LEU A 66 14.57 -0.26 -13.43
CA LEU A 66 13.34 -0.88 -13.94
C LEU A 66 12.90 -0.28 -15.29
N HIS A 67 13.01 1.03 -15.46
CA HIS A 67 12.35 1.76 -16.56
C HIS A 67 13.33 2.52 -17.48
N GLY A 68 14.64 2.48 -17.19
CA GLY A 68 15.65 3.24 -17.93
C GLY A 68 15.79 4.69 -17.45
N GLU A 69 16.75 5.41 -18.05
CA GLU A 69 17.04 6.80 -17.68
C GLU A 69 15.90 7.77 -18.06
N ASP A 70 15.18 7.48 -19.14
CA ASP A 70 13.98 8.22 -19.51
C ASP A 70 12.73 7.33 -19.40
N ILE A 71 12.16 7.32 -18.22
CA ILE A 71 10.95 6.54 -17.91
C ILE A 71 9.75 6.95 -18.80
N ALA A 72 9.72 8.18 -19.33
CA ALA A 72 8.67 8.61 -20.25
C ALA A 72 8.73 7.87 -21.59
N ALA A 73 9.91 7.40 -21.99
CA ALA A 73 10.14 6.62 -23.19
C ALA A 73 9.88 5.12 -22.99
N ASP A 74 9.75 4.64 -21.76
CA ASP A 74 9.43 3.24 -21.47
C ASP A 74 7.97 2.94 -21.86
N ARG A 75 7.80 2.10 -22.88
CA ARG A 75 6.47 1.64 -23.35
C ARG A 75 5.75 0.71 -22.36
N HIS A 76 6.47 0.15 -21.41
CA HIS A 76 5.91 -0.74 -20.38
C HIS A 76 5.46 0.02 -19.14
N TYR A 77 5.90 1.29 -18.96
CA TYR A 77 5.41 2.12 -17.88
C TYR A 77 4.00 2.65 -18.21
N VAL A 78 3.03 2.21 -17.42
CA VAL A 78 1.61 2.49 -17.65
C VAL A 78 1.30 3.98 -17.43
N ARG A 79 0.40 4.54 -18.23
CA ARG A 79 -0.10 5.91 -18.10
C ARG A 79 -1.34 5.96 -17.19
N MET A 80 -1.68 7.15 -16.70
CA MET A 80 -2.94 7.32 -15.96
C MET A 80 -4.13 6.95 -16.85
N VAL A 81 -5.13 6.32 -16.24
CA VAL A 81 -6.27 5.72 -16.97
C VAL A 81 -7.08 6.74 -17.77
N ASN A 82 -7.20 7.97 -17.28
CA ASN A 82 -7.89 9.08 -17.93
C ASN A 82 -7.37 10.44 -17.45
N ASP A 83 -7.83 11.51 -18.10
CA ASP A 83 -7.38 12.88 -17.80
C ASP A 83 -7.80 13.32 -16.38
N LYS A 84 -9.00 12.95 -15.92
CA LYS A 84 -9.45 13.25 -14.56
C LYS A 84 -8.53 12.63 -13.49
N ALA A 85 -8.10 11.39 -13.69
CA ALA A 85 -7.14 10.74 -12.78
C ALA A 85 -5.76 11.42 -12.84
N PHE A 86 -5.32 11.80 -14.03
CA PHE A 86 -4.07 12.54 -14.22
C PHE A 86 -4.10 13.88 -13.48
N GLU A 87 -5.15 14.68 -13.69
CA GLU A 87 -5.31 16.00 -13.04
C GLU A 87 -5.39 15.88 -11.51
N ARG A 88 -6.13 14.89 -11.01
CA ARG A 88 -6.22 14.62 -9.56
C ARG A 88 -4.85 14.28 -8.97
N VAL A 89 -4.10 13.38 -9.58
CA VAL A 89 -2.81 12.92 -9.04
C VAL A 89 -1.73 13.99 -9.16
N THR A 90 -1.67 14.73 -10.28
CA THR A 90 -0.74 15.87 -10.41
C THR A 90 -1.11 17.03 -9.49
N GLY A 91 -2.40 17.16 -9.15
CA GLY A 91 -2.87 18.12 -8.16
C GLY A 91 -2.27 17.95 -6.77
N TYR A 92 -1.79 16.74 -6.42
CA TYR A 92 -1.11 16.48 -5.14
C TYR A 92 0.31 17.06 -5.05
N PHE A 93 0.94 17.45 -6.17
CA PHE A 93 2.28 18.01 -6.16
C PHE A 93 2.43 19.30 -5.35
N LYS A 94 1.34 20.00 -5.12
CA LYS A 94 1.28 21.21 -4.27
C LYS A 94 1.19 20.92 -2.76
N ASP A 95 0.96 19.67 -2.37
CA ASP A 95 0.69 19.29 -0.98
C ASP A 95 1.97 19.06 -0.16
N GLY A 96 3.15 19.20 -0.76
CA GLY A 96 4.45 19.05 -0.10
C GLY A 96 5.63 19.33 -1.04
N ASP A 97 6.83 18.98 -0.60
CA ASP A 97 8.07 19.20 -1.33
C ASP A 97 8.46 17.95 -2.13
N ILE A 98 8.58 18.10 -3.44
CA ILE A 98 9.02 17.00 -4.31
C ILE A 98 10.52 16.79 -4.11
N ILE A 99 10.91 15.59 -3.68
CA ILE A 99 12.32 15.21 -3.46
C ILE A 99 12.86 14.23 -4.50
N TYR A 100 11.99 13.66 -5.33
CA TYR A 100 12.33 12.81 -6.48
C TYR A 100 11.18 12.81 -7.48
N GLY A 101 11.52 12.77 -8.79
CA GLY A 101 10.52 12.71 -9.85
C GLY A 101 9.87 14.06 -10.13
N GLY A 102 8.55 14.05 -10.31
CA GLY A 102 7.73 15.26 -10.51
C GLY A 102 7.50 15.65 -11.96
N ARG A 103 8.15 14.99 -12.94
CA ARG A 103 7.84 15.22 -14.35
C ARG A 103 6.46 14.65 -14.69
N CYS A 104 5.68 15.40 -15.46
CA CYS A 104 4.41 14.93 -15.97
C CYS A 104 4.15 15.49 -17.38
N ASP A 105 3.33 14.79 -18.14
CA ASP A 105 2.88 15.21 -19.47
C ASP A 105 1.40 14.89 -19.66
N ALA A 106 0.59 15.93 -19.75
CA ALA A 106 -0.85 15.82 -19.90
C ALA A 106 -1.27 15.19 -21.23
N ALA A 107 -0.51 15.42 -22.31
CA ALA A 107 -0.83 14.89 -23.63
C ALA A 107 -0.79 13.35 -23.66
N THR A 108 0.10 12.76 -22.89
CA THR A 108 0.28 11.30 -22.77
C THR A 108 -0.22 10.74 -21.46
N ARG A 109 -0.70 11.57 -20.53
CA ARG A 109 -1.08 11.21 -19.15
C ARG A 109 0.04 10.54 -18.37
N PHE A 110 1.27 10.95 -18.69
CA PHE A 110 2.46 10.47 -18.00
C PHE A 110 2.62 11.21 -16.67
N ILE A 111 2.90 10.46 -15.60
CA ILE A 111 3.38 10.96 -14.30
C ILE A 111 4.57 10.12 -13.90
N GLU A 112 5.71 10.77 -13.68
CA GLU A 112 6.91 10.12 -13.17
C GLU A 112 6.67 9.61 -11.74
N PRO A 113 7.21 8.45 -11.31
CA PRO A 113 7.20 8.05 -9.91
C PRO A 113 7.79 9.17 -9.05
N THR A 114 7.01 9.68 -8.11
CA THR A 114 7.31 10.93 -7.41
C THR A 114 7.29 10.72 -5.90
N LEU A 115 8.38 11.09 -5.22
CA LEU A 115 8.44 11.14 -3.76
C LEU A 115 8.21 12.57 -3.29
N ILE A 116 7.33 12.75 -2.31
CA ILE A 116 6.96 14.05 -1.73
C ILE A 116 7.16 13.99 -0.21
N GLU A 117 7.85 14.97 0.35
CA GLU A 117 7.99 15.12 1.82
C GLU A 117 7.33 16.40 2.33
N ASN A 118 7.40 16.65 3.64
CA ASN A 118 6.80 17.81 4.32
C ASN A 118 5.29 17.96 4.06
N VAL A 119 4.59 16.83 3.90
CA VAL A 119 3.16 16.78 3.61
C VAL A 119 2.35 17.06 4.87
N ALA A 120 1.39 17.96 4.79
CA ALA A 120 0.43 18.17 5.86
C ALA A 120 -0.49 16.94 6.00
N LEU A 121 -0.69 16.45 7.23
CA LEU A 121 -1.42 15.20 7.49
C LEU A 121 -2.92 15.28 7.19
N ASP A 122 -3.46 16.48 7.04
CA ASP A 122 -4.84 16.82 6.64
C ASP A 122 -4.96 17.23 5.16
N SER A 123 -3.84 17.21 4.41
CA SER A 123 -3.85 17.48 2.96
C SER A 123 -4.63 16.43 2.18
N THR A 124 -5.03 16.77 0.96
CA THR A 124 -5.72 15.85 0.05
C THR A 124 -4.87 14.60 -0.24
N LEU A 125 -3.56 14.79 -0.40
CA LEU A 125 -2.60 13.69 -0.60
C LEU A 125 -2.62 12.67 0.56
N MET A 126 -2.88 13.12 1.80
CA MET A 126 -2.87 12.26 2.99
C MET A 126 -4.26 11.79 3.43
N THR A 127 -5.34 12.33 2.87
CA THR A 127 -6.73 11.96 3.23
C THR A 127 -7.42 11.11 2.17
N GLU A 128 -7.03 11.22 0.90
CA GLU A 128 -7.57 10.42 -0.21
C GLU A 128 -6.63 9.28 -0.61
N GLU A 129 -7.17 8.17 -1.10
CA GLU A 129 -6.39 7.12 -1.76
C GLU A 129 -5.74 7.69 -3.03
N ILE A 130 -4.42 7.58 -3.15
CA ILE A 130 -3.66 8.23 -4.23
C ILE A 130 -3.97 7.61 -5.59
N PHE A 131 -3.98 6.29 -5.68
CA PHE A 131 -4.24 5.54 -6.91
C PHE A 131 -3.44 6.09 -8.11
N GLY A 132 -2.14 6.25 -7.88
CA GLY A 132 -1.20 6.86 -8.81
C GLY A 132 0.26 6.75 -8.33
N PRO A 133 1.23 7.16 -9.14
CA PRO A 133 2.66 6.95 -8.86
C PRO A 133 3.29 8.01 -7.93
N VAL A 134 2.49 8.61 -7.05
CA VAL A 134 2.94 9.59 -6.06
C VAL A 134 3.04 8.92 -4.69
N PHE A 135 4.11 9.21 -3.95
CA PHE A 135 4.45 8.50 -2.72
C PHE A 135 4.89 9.49 -1.64
N PRO A 136 3.97 9.95 -0.78
CA PRO A 136 4.33 10.83 0.34
C PRO A 136 5.15 10.08 1.39
N ILE A 137 6.16 10.77 1.94
CA ILE A 137 7.06 10.26 2.96
C ILE A 137 6.87 11.07 4.23
N ILE A 138 6.52 10.38 5.32
CA ILE A 138 6.46 10.92 6.67
C ILE A 138 7.64 10.37 7.46
N THR A 139 8.53 11.26 7.89
CA THR A 139 9.72 10.91 8.66
C THR A 139 9.39 10.85 10.14
N LEU A 140 9.72 9.74 10.79
CA LEU A 140 9.56 9.53 12.22
C LEU A 140 10.91 9.22 12.86
N ASP A 141 11.01 9.43 14.17
CA ASP A 141 12.20 9.16 14.99
C ASP A 141 11.83 8.44 16.29
N ASP A 142 12.83 8.14 17.12
CA ASP A 142 12.66 7.52 18.44
C ASP A 142 12.51 8.55 19.57
N ASN A 143 12.37 9.85 19.29
CA ASN A 143 12.27 10.88 20.33
C ASN A 143 10.91 10.83 21.06
N GLY A 144 10.94 10.72 22.37
CA GLY A 144 9.75 10.60 23.21
C GLY A 144 9.13 9.22 23.21
N LYS A 145 8.53 8.78 22.10
CA LYS A 145 8.04 7.41 21.88
C LYS A 145 8.93 6.69 20.90
N SER A 146 8.98 5.35 20.98
CA SER A 146 9.66 4.53 19.99
C SER A 146 9.05 4.72 18.60
N PHE A 147 9.86 4.54 17.54
CA PHE A 147 9.37 4.55 16.15
C PHE A 147 8.17 3.62 15.99
N LYS A 148 8.26 2.41 16.52
CA LYS A 148 7.18 1.42 16.50
C LYS A 148 5.87 1.96 17.09
N ASP A 149 5.91 2.56 18.27
CA ASP A 149 4.70 3.07 18.92
C ASP A 149 4.11 4.26 18.14
N LYS A 150 4.96 5.13 17.59
CA LYS A 150 4.51 6.21 16.69
C LYS A 150 3.82 5.69 15.45
N VAL A 151 4.37 4.63 14.82
CA VAL A 151 3.75 3.95 13.67
C VAL A 151 2.38 3.38 14.04
N ILE A 152 2.29 2.68 15.17
CA ILE A 152 1.02 2.11 15.63
C ILE A 152 -0.01 3.21 15.88
N ASP A 153 0.35 4.27 16.62
CA ASP A 153 -0.53 5.39 16.90
C ASP A 153 -1.02 6.05 15.58
N PHE A 154 -0.10 6.23 14.63
CA PHE A 154 -0.42 6.83 13.34
C PHE A 154 -1.41 5.98 12.54
N VAL A 155 -1.17 4.68 12.44
CA VAL A 155 -2.03 3.77 11.67
C VAL A 155 -3.39 3.59 12.34
N VAL A 156 -3.43 3.42 13.66
CA VAL A 156 -4.68 3.22 14.42
C VAL A 156 -5.57 4.46 14.41
N SER A 157 -4.98 5.66 14.29
CA SER A 157 -5.75 6.92 14.20
C SER A 157 -6.43 7.14 12.86
N ARG A 158 -6.21 6.27 11.87
CA ARG A 158 -6.72 6.38 10.50
C ARG A 158 -7.66 5.22 10.16
N GLU A 159 -8.31 5.32 8.99
CA GLU A 159 -9.13 4.26 8.45
C GLU A 159 -8.32 2.98 8.22
N LYS A 160 -8.94 1.84 8.45
CA LYS A 160 -8.30 0.53 8.30
C LYS A 160 -7.97 0.28 6.82
N PRO A 161 -6.68 0.13 6.46
CA PRO A 161 -6.28 -0.03 5.07
C PRO A 161 -6.58 -1.44 4.56
N LEU A 162 -6.65 -1.58 3.23
CA LEU A 162 -6.75 -2.88 2.58
C LEU A 162 -5.45 -3.69 2.73
N ALA A 163 -4.29 -3.03 2.60
CA ALA A 163 -3.00 -3.68 2.80
C ALA A 163 -2.11 -2.90 3.79
N PHE A 164 -1.19 -3.63 4.42
CA PHE A 164 -0.19 -3.09 5.34
C PHE A 164 1.18 -3.68 5.01
N TYR A 165 2.20 -2.85 4.88
CA TYR A 165 3.55 -3.27 4.50
C TYR A 165 4.56 -2.82 5.54
N TYR A 166 5.44 -3.74 5.94
CA TYR A 166 6.51 -3.45 6.89
C TYR A 166 7.85 -3.95 6.37
N PHE A 167 8.87 -3.12 6.45
CA PHE A 167 10.25 -3.46 6.14
C PHE A 167 11.13 -3.25 7.36
N GLY A 168 11.83 -4.32 7.75
CA GLY A 168 12.71 -4.34 8.91
C GLY A 168 12.77 -5.72 9.55
N LYS A 169 13.12 -5.74 10.83
CA LYS A 169 13.18 -6.98 11.61
C LYS A 169 11.81 -7.62 11.72
N GLU A 170 11.67 -8.86 11.29
CA GLU A 170 10.40 -9.58 11.20
C GLU A 170 9.60 -9.59 12.52
N SER A 171 10.27 -9.79 13.66
CA SER A 171 9.61 -9.81 14.97
C SER A 171 8.93 -8.47 15.32
N GLU A 172 9.52 -7.34 14.92
CA GLU A 172 8.92 -6.01 15.09
C GLU A 172 7.73 -5.82 14.16
N GLY A 173 7.85 -6.29 12.92
CA GLY A 173 6.72 -6.28 11.97
C GLY A 173 5.50 -7.05 12.50
N TRP A 174 5.72 -8.24 13.05
CA TRP A 174 4.65 -9.03 13.67
C TRP A 174 4.04 -8.33 14.89
N GLU A 175 4.82 -7.64 15.70
CA GLU A 175 4.31 -6.89 16.84
C GLU A 175 3.41 -5.73 16.40
N ILE A 176 3.81 -4.97 15.37
CA ILE A 176 3.01 -3.88 14.82
C ILE A 176 1.70 -4.43 14.21
N ILE A 177 1.77 -5.49 13.42
CA ILE A 177 0.60 -6.10 12.77
C ILE A 177 -0.43 -6.57 13.81
N ARG A 178 0.01 -7.15 14.93
CA ARG A 178 -0.92 -7.56 16.00
C ARG A 178 -1.60 -6.41 16.73
N ARG A 179 -1.05 -5.20 16.65
CA ARG A 179 -1.57 -3.99 17.30
C ARG A 179 -2.29 -3.04 16.33
N THR A 180 -2.33 -3.37 15.04
CA THR A 180 -3.03 -2.63 14.00
C THR A 180 -4.07 -3.51 13.33
N SER A 181 -4.85 -2.95 12.40
CA SER A 181 -5.83 -3.72 11.64
C SER A 181 -5.75 -3.35 10.16
N SER A 182 -5.73 -4.36 9.29
CA SER A 182 -5.74 -4.22 7.84
C SER A 182 -6.42 -5.43 7.20
N GLY A 183 -6.77 -5.36 5.94
CA GLY A 183 -7.28 -6.50 5.19
C GLY A 183 -6.24 -7.62 5.04
N GLY A 184 -5.02 -7.26 4.73
CA GLY A 184 -3.87 -8.16 4.61
C GLY A 184 -2.56 -7.38 4.59
N GLY A 185 -1.46 -8.02 4.20
CA GLY A 185 -0.18 -7.32 4.10
C GLY A 185 1.03 -8.22 3.96
N CYS A 186 2.21 -7.59 3.93
CA CYS A 186 3.49 -8.29 3.83
C CYS A 186 4.50 -7.73 4.84
N ILE A 187 5.38 -8.61 5.34
CA ILE A 187 6.61 -8.24 6.01
C ILE A 187 7.77 -8.42 5.02
N ASN A 188 8.57 -7.37 4.85
CA ASN A 188 9.68 -7.30 3.90
C ASN A 188 9.29 -7.57 2.44
N ASP A 189 8.03 -7.33 2.08
CA ASP A 189 7.54 -7.40 0.71
C ASP A 189 6.34 -6.46 0.51
N VAL A 190 5.85 -6.34 -0.74
CA VAL A 190 4.63 -5.62 -1.10
C VAL A 190 3.80 -6.43 -2.08
N ILE A 191 2.48 -6.25 -2.06
CA ILE A 191 1.53 -6.80 -3.04
C ILE A 191 1.44 -8.35 -3.00
N MET A 192 2.52 -9.07 -2.76
CA MET A 192 2.63 -10.53 -2.92
C MET A 192 1.62 -11.36 -2.11
N HIS A 193 0.98 -10.79 -1.09
CA HIS A 193 -0.08 -11.49 -0.34
C HIS A 193 -1.33 -11.81 -1.20
N ILE A 194 -1.59 -11.04 -2.28
CA ILE A 194 -2.67 -11.34 -3.21
C ILE A 194 -2.33 -12.48 -4.18
N ALA A 195 -1.04 -12.75 -4.40
CA ALA A 195 -0.60 -13.76 -5.35
C ALA A 195 -0.84 -15.20 -4.88
N ASN A 196 -1.13 -15.41 -3.60
CA ASN A 196 -1.47 -16.72 -3.06
C ASN A 196 -2.98 -16.95 -3.17
N GLU A 197 -3.40 -17.65 -4.20
CA GLU A 197 -4.81 -17.95 -4.49
C GLU A 197 -5.49 -18.80 -3.39
N ASN A 198 -4.71 -19.53 -2.58
CA ASN A 198 -5.22 -20.35 -1.48
C ASN A 198 -5.33 -19.57 -0.16
N ALA A 199 -4.97 -18.29 -0.14
CA ALA A 199 -5.11 -17.42 1.01
C ALA A 199 -6.26 -16.43 0.80
N PRO A 200 -7.08 -16.13 1.84
CA PRO A 200 -8.17 -15.18 1.69
C PRO A 200 -7.64 -13.78 1.41
N PHE A 201 -8.34 -13.05 0.55
CA PHE A 201 -8.12 -11.64 0.28
C PHE A 201 -9.40 -10.85 0.53
N GLY A 202 -9.30 -9.70 1.19
CA GLY A 202 -10.44 -8.83 1.47
C GLY A 202 -10.08 -7.72 2.44
N GLY A 203 -10.95 -6.70 2.50
CA GLY A 203 -10.79 -5.55 3.36
C GLY A 203 -11.49 -5.70 4.71
N VAL A 204 -11.28 -4.72 5.60
CA VAL A 204 -11.89 -4.61 6.91
C VAL A 204 -12.27 -3.16 7.21
N GLY A 205 -13.45 -2.94 7.77
CA GLY A 205 -13.96 -1.57 8.00
C GLY A 205 -14.18 -0.84 6.68
N ASN A 206 -13.58 0.34 6.50
CA ASN A 206 -13.76 1.13 5.28
C ASN A 206 -13.03 0.56 4.06
N SER A 207 -12.07 -0.34 4.25
CA SER A 207 -11.40 -1.03 3.13
C SER A 207 -12.18 -2.22 2.56
N GLY A 208 -13.25 -2.67 3.22
CA GLY A 208 -14.09 -3.70 2.68
C GLY A 208 -14.83 -4.54 3.71
N MET A 209 -15.55 -5.54 3.20
CA MET A 209 -16.33 -6.51 3.98
C MET A 209 -16.26 -7.89 3.30
N GLY A 210 -16.04 -8.91 4.10
CA GLY A 210 -15.90 -10.28 3.60
C GLY A 210 -14.54 -10.55 2.99
N ARG A 211 -14.41 -11.69 2.35
CA ARG A 211 -13.17 -12.15 1.73
C ARG A 211 -13.46 -13.08 0.57
N TYR A 212 -12.51 -13.27 -0.30
CA TYR A 212 -12.59 -14.13 -1.46
C TYR A 212 -11.22 -14.76 -1.75
N HIS A 213 -11.06 -15.50 -2.74
CA HIS A 213 -10.11 -16.49 -3.24
C HIS A 213 -10.51 -17.90 -2.86
N ASP A 214 -10.35 -18.85 -3.81
CA ASP A 214 -10.57 -20.29 -3.68
C ASP A 214 -11.81 -20.64 -2.84
N LYS A 215 -11.62 -21.39 -1.76
CA LYS A 215 -12.66 -21.85 -0.87
C LYS A 215 -13.47 -20.70 -0.25
N ASP A 216 -12.81 -19.59 0.12
CA ASP A 216 -13.51 -18.44 0.69
C ASP A 216 -14.53 -17.84 -0.30
N SER A 217 -14.21 -17.80 -1.61
CA SER A 217 -15.15 -17.37 -2.65
C SER A 217 -16.37 -18.30 -2.71
N PHE A 218 -16.15 -19.61 -2.67
CA PHE A 218 -17.24 -20.59 -2.68
C PHE A 218 -18.11 -20.44 -1.44
N GLU A 219 -17.52 -20.34 -0.25
CA GLU A 219 -18.25 -20.18 1.01
C GLU A 219 -19.02 -18.84 1.07
N ALA A 220 -18.43 -17.74 0.57
CA ALA A 220 -19.05 -16.42 0.56
C ALA A 220 -20.36 -16.37 -0.24
N PHE A 221 -20.48 -17.19 -1.28
CA PHE A 221 -21.67 -17.24 -2.15
C PHE A 221 -22.48 -18.54 -1.98
N SER A 222 -22.22 -19.30 -0.92
CA SER A 222 -22.95 -20.53 -0.56
C SER A 222 -23.80 -20.33 0.69
N HIS A 223 -24.85 -21.13 0.81
CA HIS A 223 -25.67 -21.20 2.01
C HIS A 223 -25.55 -22.57 2.67
N THR A 224 -25.10 -22.59 3.91
CA THR A 224 -25.10 -23.82 4.73
C THR A 224 -26.47 -24.06 5.33
N ARG A 225 -27.03 -25.25 5.12
CA ARG A 225 -28.29 -25.67 5.74
C ARG A 225 -28.12 -26.89 6.63
N THR A 226 -28.80 -26.88 7.76
CA THR A 226 -28.85 -28.03 8.65
C THR A 226 -30.05 -28.90 8.31
N ILE A 227 -29.84 -30.20 8.16
CA ILE A 227 -30.91 -31.20 8.01
C ILE A 227 -30.74 -32.20 9.13
N VAL A 228 -31.80 -32.41 9.90
CA VAL A 228 -31.87 -33.47 10.92
C VAL A 228 -32.73 -34.58 10.37
N SER A 229 -32.23 -35.82 10.42
CA SER A 229 -33.00 -37.03 10.14
C SER A 229 -33.10 -37.83 11.41
N THR A 230 -34.34 -38.08 11.86
CA THR A 230 -34.61 -38.85 13.07
C THR A 230 -35.18 -40.21 12.69
N GLY A 231 -34.73 -41.27 13.34
CA GLY A 231 -35.26 -42.61 13.16
C GLY A 231 -36.74 -42.70 13.60
N THR A 232 -37.52 -43.53 12.91
CA THR A 232 -38.96 -43.69 13.15
C THR A 232 -39.28 -44.81 14.13
N TRP A 233 -38.29 -45.43 14.76
CA TRP A 233 -38.42 -46.60 15.66
C TRP A 233 -38.25 -46.23 17.15
N ILE A 234 -38.28 -44.95 17.49
CA ILE A 234 -38.28 -44.51 18.89
C ILE A 234 -39.74 -44.47 19.37
N ASP A 235 -40.06 -45.29 20.38
CA ASP A 235 -41.31 -45.28 21.08
C ASP A 235 -41.48 -44.09 22.02
#